data_96cdaf99a810d460bf368d5d81bf2dfc
#
_entry.id   96cdaf99a810d460bf368d5d81bf2dfc
#
_cell.length_a   1.000
_cell.length_b   1.000
_cell.length_c   1.000
_cell.angle_alpha   90.00
_cell.angle_beta   90.00
_cell.angle_gamma   90.00
#
_symmetry.space_group_name_H-M   'P 1'
#
loop_
_entity.id
_entity.type
_entity.pdbx_description
1 polymer ?
#
loop_
_entity_poly.entity_id
_entity_poly.type
_entity_poly.pdbx_seq_one_letter_code
_entity_poly.pdbx_strand_id
1 'polypeptide(L)'
;MGRFTKGVLALAAAASTAVVTVQPVHASQASDGRPALPDTTDEAFNEECLAAHNSYRARHGAPPLVLDDAAIAHAVRRAQDASAPEGRTPSPETRGYGENRFWFATYEDEPASCEEAVRLWYEARWTGGYDWDRPGYSPGTGSFTQVVWKSTSVLGCGRAAGRPAGGEAYETHIVCGYGPAGNVIGKFRANVGEPVGD
;
A
#
# COMPACT_ATOMS: atom_id res chain seq x y z
N MET A 1 71.56 30.57 61.56
CA MET A 1 70.12 30.81 61.46
C MET A 1 69.74 30.69 59.95
N GLY A 2 69.40 29.55 59.49
CA GLY A 2 69.06 29.32 58.07
C GLY A 2 67.58 28.93 57.98
N ARG A 3 66.81 29.68 57.25
CA ARG A 3 65.42 29.43 56.96
C ARG A 3 65.33 28.56 55.73
N PHE A 4 64.80 27.33 55.88
CA PHE A 4 64.40 26.46 54.74
C PHE A 4 63.01 26.84 54.25
N THR A 5 62.92 27.32 53.05
CA THR A 5 61.66 27.49 52.34
C THR A 5 61.29 26.18 51.63
N LYS A 6 60.19 25.59 52.02
CA LYS A 6 59.68 24.42 51.35
C LYS A 6 58.92 24.87 50.08
N GLY A 7 59.40 24.49 48.90
CA GLY A 7 58.71 24.66 47.64
C GLY A 7 57.65 23.61 47.51
N VAL A 8 56.40 24.02 47.29
CA VAL A 8 55.26 23.15 46.95
C VAL A 8 55.19 23.01 45.46
N LEU A 9 55.43 21.81 44.96
CA LEU A 9 55.31 21.47 43.54
C LEU A 9 53.83 21.11 43.29
N ALA A 10 53.10 21.96 42.56
CA ALA A 10 51.72 21.67 42.12
C ALA A 10 51.78 20.87 40.82
N LEU A 11 51.35 19.60 40.90
CA LEU A 11 51.11 18.77 39.71
C LEU A 11 49.74 19.15 39.12
N ALA A 12 49.72 19.76 37.92
CA ALA A 12 48.50 19.95 37.16
C ALA A 12 48.19 18.66 36.37
N ALA A 13 47.16 17.94 36.78
CA ALA A 13 46.64 16.81 36.00
C ALA A 13 45.71 17.34 34.89
N ALA A 14 46.17 17.25 33.64
CA ALA A 14 45.34 17.53 32.49
C ALA A 14 44.38 16.33 32.25
N ALA A 15 43.10 16.50 32.55
CA ALA A 15 42.04 15.52 32.20
C ALA A 15 41.69 15.73 30.72
N SER A 16 42.15 14.82 29.87
CA SER A 16 41.67 14.75 28.47
C SER A 16 40.32 14.08 28.42
N THR A 17 39.28 14.86 28.27
CA THR A 17 37.94 14.32 27.97
C THR A 17 37.84 13.91 26.50
N ALA A 18 37.93 12.62 26.22
CA ALA A 18 37.66 12.10 24.89
C ALA A 18 36.13 12.22 24.63
N VAL A 19 35.75 13.15 23.73
CA VAL A 19 34.39 13.24 23.21
C VAL A 19 34.22 12.10 22.23
N VAL A 20 33.53 11.05 22.66
CA VAL A 20 33.06 9.98 21.74
C VAL A 20 31.86 10.53 20.98
N THR A 21 32.09 10.97 19.75
CA THR A 21 31.03 11.30 18.82
C THR A 21 30.42 9.98 18.33
N VAL A 22 29.25 9.62 18.89
CA VAL A 22 28.39 8.54 18.34
C VAL A 22 27.80 9.07 17.05
N GLN A 23 28.36 8.69 15.92
CA GLN A 23 27.72 8.93 14.62
C GLN A 23 26.50 8.02 14.52
N PRO A 24 25.31 8.55 14.14
CA PRO A 24 24.20 7.68 13.83
C PRO A 24 24.61 6.79 12.66
N VAL A 25 24.63 5.49 12.88
CA VAL A 25 24.76 4.51 11.81
C VAL A 25 23.47 4.63 11.01
N HIS A 26 23.50 5.42 9.95
CA HIS A 26 22.47 5.30 8.91
C HIS A 26 22.69 3.91 8.31
N ALA A 27 21.92 2.95 8.77
CA ALA A 27 21.75 1.72 8.03
C ALA A 27 21.15 2.14 6.67
N SER A 28 22.03 2.33 5.68
CA SER A 28 21.62 2.32 4.29
C SER A 28 20.95 0.97 4.10
N GLN A 29 19.63 0.95 4.03
CA GLN A 29 18.90 -0.20 3.51
C GLN A 29 19.32 -0.27 2.05
N ALA A 30 20.39 -1.03 1.79
CA ALA A 30 20.72 -1.41 0.44
C ALA A 30 19.45 -2.08 -0.09
N SER A 31 18.82 -1.47 -1.12
CA SER A 31 17.82 -2.17 -1.90
C SER A 31 18.48 -3.48 -2.32
N ASP A 32 17.80 -4.60 -2.16
CA ASP A 32 18.36 -5.91 -2.54
C ASP A 32 18.57 -6.02 -4.05
N GLY A 33 18.29 -4.95 -4.79
CA GLY A 33 18.52 -4.83 -6.23
C GLY A 33 17.66 -5.78 -7.07
N ARG A 34 16.65 -6.44 -6.46
CA ARG A 34 15.75 -7.32 -7.21
C ARG A 34 14.95 -6.50 -8.22
N PRO A 35 14.81 -6.99 -9.47
CA PRO A 35 13.89 -6.37 -10.40
C PRO A 35 12.44 -6.51 -9.92
N ALA A 36 11.58 -5.61 -10.38
CA ALA A 36 10.14 -5.78 -10.25
C ALA A 36 9.69 -7.10 -10.88
N LEU A 37 8.61 -7.67 -10.35
CA LEU A 37 8.01 -8.87 -10.93
C LEU A 37 7.43 -8.57 -12.33
N PRO A 38 7.37 -9.58 -13.21
CA PRO A 38 6.77 -9.40 -14.52
C PRO A 38 5.31 -8.99 -14.44
N ASP A 39 4.88 -8.17 -15.40
CA ASP A 39 3.47 -7.90 -15.64
C ASP A 39 2.78 -9.18 -16.12
N THR A 40 1.72 -9.57 -15.45
CA THR A 40 0.85 -10.70 -15.78
C THR A 40 -0.59 -10.26 -15.98
N THR A 41 -0.79 -8.97 -16.27
CA THR A 41 -2.08 -8.40 -16.61
C THR A 41 -2.46 -8.78 -18.04
N ASP A 42 -3.69 -9.25 -18.22
CA ASP A 42 -4.31 -9.49 -19.51
C ASP A 42 -5.77 -9.01 -19.52
N GLU A 43 -6.43 -9.15 -20.65
CA GLU A 43 -7.83 -8.74 -20.82
C GLU A 43 -8.75 -9.53 -19.88
N ALA A 44 -8.56 -10.85 -19.81
CA ALA A 44 -9.37 -11.74 -18.97
C ALA A 44 -9.26 -11.37 -17.48
N PHE A 45 -8.05 -11.00 -17.03
CA PHE A 45 -7.84 -10.50 -15.66
C PHE A 45 -8.61 -9.21 -15.39
N ASN A 46 -8.63 -8.26 -16.33
CA ASN A 46 -9.37 -7.01 -16.17
C ASN A 46 -10.89 -7.23 -16.21
N GLU A 47 -11.38 -8.14 -17.04
CA GLU A 47 -12.79 -8.54 -17.07
C GLU A 47 -13.23 -9.20 -15.74
N GLU A 48 -12.40 -10.08 -15.20
CA GLU A 48 -12.61 -10.69 -13.87
C GLU A 48 -12.68 -9.61 -12.78
N CYS A 49 -11.73 -8.67 -12.77
CA CYS A 49 -11.73 -7.55 -11.83
C CYS A 49 -13.02 -6.73 -11.93
N LEU A 50 -13.42 -6.39 -13.15
CA LEU A 50 -14.64 -5.62 -13.40
C LEU A 50 -15.88 -6.34 -12.91
N ALA A 51 -16.01 -7.62 -13.23
CA ALA A 51 -17.14 -8.45 -12.82
C ALA A 51 -17.24 -8.55 -11.29
N ALA A 52 -16.12 -8.82 -10.62
CA ALA A 52 -16.07 -8.89 -9.16
C ALA A 52 -16.48 -7.57 -8.50
N HIS A 53 -15.92 -6.43 -8.97
CA HIS A 53 -16.31 -5.12 -8.47
C HIS A 53 -17.80 -4.84 -8.64
N ASN A 54 -18.33 -5.05 -9.85
CA ASN A 54 -19.72 -4.74 -10.16
C ASN A 54 -20.70 -5.61 -9.40
N SER A 55 -20.33 -6.87 -9.10
CA SER A 55 -21.12 -7.75 -8.23
C SER A 55 -21.31 -7.15 -6.83
N TYR A 56 -20.25 -6.66 -6.21
CA TYR A 56 -20.34 -6.03 -4.89
C TYR A 56 -21.00 -4.65 -4.95
N ARG A 57 -20.74 -3.86 -5.98
CA ARG A 57 -21.35 -2.53 -6.16
C ARG A 57 -22.85 -2.59 -6.29
N ALA A 58 -23.36 -3.58 -7.01
CA ALA A 58 -24.82 -3.81 -7.14
C ALA A 58 -25.49 -3.99 -5.78
N ARG A 59 -24.85 -4.67 -4.83
CA ARG A 59 -25.36 -4.86 -3.45
C ARG A 59 -25.52 -3.56 -2.67
N HIS A 60 -24.84 -2.49 -3.07
CA HIS A 60 -24.88 -1.17 -2.42
C HIS A 60 -25.58 -0.11 -3.25
N GLY A 61 -26.27 -0.51 -4.33
CA GLY A 61 -26.92 0.42 -5.26
C GLY A 61 -25.94 1.43 -5.86
N ALA A 62 -24.67 1.02 -6.05
CA ALA A 62 -23.69 1.81 -6.75
C ALA A 62 -23.74 1.50 -8.26
N PRO A 63 -23.63 2.51 -9.14
CA PRO A 63 -23.56 2.29 -10.57
C PRO A 63 -22.40 1.39 -10.97
N PRO A 64 -22.54 0.55 -12.03
CA PRO A 64 -21.43 -0.28 -12.47
C PRO A 64 -20.26 0.55 -12.98
N LEU A 65 -19.06 0.03 -12.79
CA LEU A 65 -17.82 0.56 -13.38
C LEU A 65 -17.68 0.08 -14.81
N VAL A 66 -16.88 0.79 -15.60
CA VAL A 66 -16.38 0.37 -16.91
C VAL A 66 -14.85 0.38 -16.89
N LEU A 67 -14.24 -0.45 -17.75
CA LEU A 67 -12.77 -0.45 -17.92
C LEU A 67 -12.32 0.83 -18.62
N ASP A 68 -11.15 1.31 -18.23
CA ASP A 68 -10.47 2.48 -18.80
C ASP A 68 -8.99 2.17 -19.03
N ASP A 69 -8.54 2.30 -20.27
CA ASP A 69 -7.17 1.94 -20.66
C ASP A 69 -6.10 2.76 -19.91
N ALA A 70 -6.40 4.03 -19.62
CA ALA A 70 -5.46 4.88 -18.88
C ALA A 70 -5.37 4.44 -17.40
N ALA A 71 -6.49 4.02 -16.80
CA ALA A 71 -6.51 3.45 -15.46
C ALA A 71 -5.81 2.08 -15.43
N ILE A 72 -5.98 1.22 -16.45
CA ILE A 72 -5.27 -0.05 -16.58
C ILE A 72 -3.76 0.21 -16.67
N ALA A 73 -3.32 1.06 -17.60
CA ALA A 73 -1.91 1.39 -17.75
C ALA A 73 -1.29 2.02 -16.48
N HIS A 74 -2.07 2.79 -15.72
CA HIS A 74 -1.68 3.29 -14.42
C HIS A 74 -1.50 2.14 -13.43
N ALA A 75 -2.49 1.27 -13.30
CA ALA A 75 -2.51 0.17 -12.34
C ALA A 75 -1.39 -0.86 -12.59
N VAL A 76 -1.09 -1.18 -13.87
CA VAL A 76 0.03 -2.05 -14.26
C VAL A 76 1.36 -1.51 -13.72
N ARG A 77 1.66 -0.24 -13.99
CA ARG A 77 2.88 0.38 -13.45
C ARG A 77 2.92 0.32 -11.93
N ARG A 78 1.79 0.60 -11.28
CA ARG A 78 1.70 0.60 -9.82
C ARG A 78 1.87 -0.80 -9.22
N ALA A 79 1.39 -1.86 -9.89
CA ALA A 79 1.60 -3.25 -9.47
C ALA A 79 3.08 -3.65 -9.58
N GLN A 80 3.73 -3.28 -10.69
CA GLN A 80 5.17 -3.51 -10.88
C GLN A 80 6.00 -2.73 -9.84
N ASP A 81 5.72 -1.44 -9.62
CA ASP A 81 6.37 -0.64 -8.59
C ASP A 81 6.20 -1.28 -7.20
N ALA A 82 4.99 -1.76 -6.88
CA ALA A 82 4.71 -2.39 -5.59
C ALA A 82 5.47 -3.71 -5.38
N SER A 83 5.80 -4.41 -6.46
CA SER A 83 6.56 -5.67 -6.43
C SER A 83 8.07 -5.48 -6.30
N ALA A 84 8.57 -4.28 -6.61
CA ALA A 84 9.98 -3.94 -6.41
C ALA A 84 10.30 -3.78 -4.93
N PRO A 85 11.53 -4.09 -4.47
CA PRO A 85 11.92 -3.97 -3.06
C PRO A 85 11.71 -2.57 -2.48
N GLU A 86 11.90 -1.56 -3.32
CA GLU A 86 11.73 -0.14 -2.98
C GLU A 86 10.25 0.30 -3.04
N GLY A 87 9.43 -0.41 -3.79
CA GLY A 87 8.02 -0.09 -4.05
C GLY A 87 7.06 -0.46 -2.94
N ARG A 88 7.52 -1.11 -1.86
CA ARG A 88 6.71 -1.38 -0.67
C ARG A 88 6.30 -0.10 0.06
N THR A 89 6.98 0.99 -0.19
CA THR A 89 6.57 2.32 0.27
C THR A 89 5.60 2.91 -0.74
N PRO A 90 4.37 3.27 -0.34
CA PRO A 90 3.41 3.86 -1.27
C PRO A 90 3.98 5.16 -1.86
N SER A 91 4.18 5.18 -3.18
CA SER A 91 4.44 6.45 -3.87
C SER A 91 3.19 7.34 -3.78
N PRO A 92 3.31 8.63 -3.48
CA PRO A 92 2.17 9.54 -3.39
C PRO A 92 1.53 9.85 -4.75
N GLU A 93 2.15 9.46 -5.86
CA GLU A 93 1.66 9.77 -7.21
C GLU A 93 0.55 8.82 -7.66
N THR A 94 -0.68 9.09 -7.24
CA THR A 94 -1.86 8.37 -7.73
C THR A 94 -2.43 8.93 -9.04
N ARG A 95 -1.89 10.03 -9.58
CA ARG A 95 -2.37 10.72 -10.79
C ARG A 95 -3.88 11.00 -10.79
N GLY A 96 -4.46 11.21 -9.62
CA GLY A 96 -5.89 11.47 -9.46
C GLY A 96 -6.77 10.23 -9.35
N TYR A 97 -6.20 9.03 -9.42
CA TYR A 97 -6.92 7.79 -9.13
C TYR A 97 -6.94 7.48 -7.63
N GLY A 98 -8.04 6.88 -7.16
CA GLY A 98 -8.03 6.09 -5.93
C GLY A 98 -7.32 4.76 -6.19
N GLU A 99 -6.73 4.15 -5.18
CA GLU A 99 -6.06 2.86 -5.33
C GLU A 99 -6.44 1.90 -4.21
N ASN A 100 -6.70 0.65 -4.58
CA ASN A 100 -6.65 -0.49 -3.66
C ASN A 100 -5.47 -1.37 -4.06
N ARG A 101 -4.81 -1.93 -3.04
CA ARG A 101 -3.63 -2.78 -3.21
C ARG A 101 -3.84 -4.10 -2.51
N PHE A 102 -3.35 -5.15 -3.13
CA PHE A 102 -3.35 -6.51 -2.60
C PHE A 102 -1.97 -7.12 -2.80
N TRP A 103 -1.49 -7.85 -1.80
CA TRP A 103 -0.30 -8.66 -1.87
C TRP A 103 -0.58 -10.03 -1.28
N PHE A 104 -0.08 -11.05 -1.96
CA PHE A 104 -0.20 -12.43 -1.55
C PHE A 104 1.07 -13.20 -1.90
N ALA A 105 1.44 -14.17 -1.09
CA ALA A 105 2.55 -15.07 -1.35
C ALA A 105 2.15 -16.51 -1.07
N THR A 106 2.53 -17.42 -1.97
CA THR A 106 2.24 -18.85 -1.90
C THR A 106 3.45 -19.67 -2.36
N TYR A 107 3.49 -20.95 -2.04
CA TYR A 107 4.47 -21.87 -2.59
C TYR A 107 4.01 -22.53 -3.89
N GLU A 108 2.78 -22.33 -4.30
CA GLU A 108 2.24 -22.75 -5.59
C GLU A 108 2.63 -21.74 -6.68
N ASP A 109 2.84 -22.20 -7.93
CA ASP A 109 3.24 -21.35 -9.05
C ASP A 109 2.04 -20.73 -9.77
N GLU A 110 1.09 -20.22 -8.99
CA GLU A 110 -0.12 -19.59 -9.52
C GLU A 110 -0.33 -18.20 -8.92
N PRO A 111 -0.66 -17.20 -9.75
CA PRO A 111 -1.00 -15.88 -9.25
C PRO A 111 -2.37 -15.89 -8.56
N ALA A 112 -2.52 -15.07 -7.52
CA ALA A 112 -3.83 -14.82 -6.93
C ALA A 112 -4.76 -14.16 -7.95
N SER A 113 -6.07 -14.49 -7.85
CA SER A 113 -7.11 -13.94 -8.69
C SER A 113 -7.50 -12.52 -8.30
N CYS A 114 -8.09 -11.78 -9.24
CA CYS A 114 -8.67 -10.48 -8.92
C CYS A 114 -9.92 -10.62 -8.05
N GLU A 115 -10.72 -11.65 -8.28
CA GLU A 115 -11.89 -11.94 -7.46
C GLU A 115 -11.53 -12.05 -5.98
N GLU A 116 -10.45 -12.76 -5.64
CA GLU A 116 -9.98 -12.89 -4.27
C GLU A 116 -9.55 -11.54 -3.67
N ALA A 117 -8.79 -10.74 -4.42
CA ALA A 117 -8.38 -9.41 -3.97
C ALA A 117 -9.61 -8.52 -3.68
N VAL A 118 -10.57 -8.48 -4.62
CA VAL A 118 -11.79 -7.66 -4.48
C VAL A 118 -12.66 -8.16 -3.33
N ARG A 119 -12.77 -9.47 -3.13
CA ARG A 119 -13.46 -10.06 -1.99
C ARG A 119 -12.87 -9.58 -0.67
N LEU A 120 -11.55 -9.62 -0.52
CA LEU A 120 -10.88 -9.18 0.70
C LEU A 120 -11.03 -7.67 0.93
N TRP A 121 -10.95 -6.85 -0.12
CA TRP A 121 -11.23 -5.42 -0.01
C TRP A 121 -12.67 -5.15 0.42
N TYR A 122 -13.61 -5.92 -0.08
CA TYR A 122 -15.02 -5.79 0.29
C TYR A 122 -15.28 -6.25 1.74
N GLU A 123 -14.67 -7.35 2.16
CA GLU A 123 -14.77 -7.90 3.52
C GLU A 123 -14.16 -6.97 4.59
N ALA A 124 -13.32 -6.01 4.20
CA ALA A 124 -12.80 -5.00 5.10
C ALA A 124 -13.91 -4.19 5.81
N ARG A 125 -15.14 -4.18 5.29
CA ARG A 125 -16.31 -3.59 5.98
C ARG A 125 -16.57 -4.23 7.34
N TRP A 126 -16.35 -5.54 7.47
CA TRP A 126 -16.55 -6.28 8.73
C TRP A 126 -15.29 -6.28 9.59
N THR A 127 -14.16 -6.61 9.00
CA THR A 127 -12.89 -6.73 9.72
C THR A 127 -12.40 -5.36 10.22
N GLY A 128 -12.68 -4.29 9.48
CA GLY A 128 -12.38 -2.90 9.84
C GLY A 128 -13.50 -2.19 10.59
N GLY A 129 -14.70 -2.81 10.72
CA GLY A 129 -15.82 -2.27 11.47
C GLY A 129 -16.40 -0.98 10.88
N TYR A 130 -16.90 -1.04 9.62
CA TYR A 130 -17.50 0.14 9.00
C TYR A 130 -18.76 0.59 9.75
N ASP A 131 -18.78 1.85 10.21
CA ASP A 131 -19.89 2.43 10.96
C ASP A 131 -20.86 3.17 10.01
N TRP A 132 -22.04 2.59 9.79
CA TRP A 132 -23.09 3.14 8.92
C TRP A 132 -23.75 4.39 9.49
N ASP A 133 -23.81 4.53 10.81
CA ASP A 133 -24.38 5.72 11.49
C ASP A 133 -23.44 6.91 11.38
N ARG A 134 -22.13 6.65 11.39
CA ARG A 134 -21.07 7.66 11.29
C ARG A 134 -20.13 7.36 10.12
N PRO A 135 -20.65 7.42 8.87
CA PRO A 135 -19.87 7.05 7.69
C PRO A 135 -18.69 7.99 7.49
N GLY A 136 -17.49 7.42 7.37
CA GLY A 136 -16.27 8.18 7.24
C GLY A 136 -15.09 7.32 6.80
N TYR A 137 -13.93 7.94 6.67
CA TYR A 137 -12.69 7.24 6.34
C TYR A 137 -12.10 6.58 7.58
N SER A 138 -11.69 5.33 7.39
CA SER A 138 -10.83 4.61 8.32
C SER A 138 -9.83 3.78 7.48
N PRO A 139 -8.55 3.67 7.89
CA PRO A 139 -7.60 2.82 7.20
C PRO A 139 -8.08 1.35 7.06
N GLY A 140 -8.80 0.84 8.07
CA GLY A 140 -9.32 -0.52 8.07
C GLY A 140 -10.48 -0.76 7.12
N THR A 141 -11.18 0.29 6.66
CA THR A 141 -12.36 0.18 5.78
C THR A 141 -12.20 0.90 4.45
N GLY A 142 -11.06 1.56 4.22
CA GLY A 142 -10.82 2.39 3.04
C GLY A 142 -10.90 1.61 1.73
N SER A 143 -10.47 0.34 1.70
CA SER A 143 -10.57 -0.51 0.52
C SER A 143 -12.03 -0.86 0.20
N PHE A 144 -12.84 -1.18 1.20
CA PHE A 144 -14.26 -1.42 1.03
C PHE A 144 -14.99 -0.19 0.48
N THR A 145 -14.80 0.96 1.12
CA THR A 145 -15.49 2.20 0.71
C THR A 145 -15.10 2.64 -0.70
N GLN A 146 -13.86 2.38 -1.13
CA GLN A 146 -13.43 2.62 -2.51
C GLN A 146 -14.13 1.68 -3.50
N VAL A 147 -14.26 0.37 -3.21
CA VAL A 147 -14.95 -0.59 -4.08
C VAL A 147 -16.38 -0.14 -4.37
N VAL A 148 -17.12 0.29 -3.34
CA VAL A 148 -18.55 0.63 -3.47
C VAL A 148 -18.83 2.13 -3.66
N TRP A 149 -17.79 2.93 -3.90
CA TRP A 149 -17.92 4.40 -4.03
C TRP A 149 -18.75 4.77 -5.25
N LYS A 150 -19.96 5.33 -5.03
CA LYS A 150 -20.96 5.57 -6.10
C LYS A 150 -20.48 6.51 -7.19
N SER A 151 -19.71 7.56 -6.84
CA SER A 151 -19.21 8.53 -7.82
C SER A 151 -18.00 8.06 -8.62
N THR A 152 -17.40 6.92 -8.30
CA THR A 152 -16.39 6.27 -9.15
C THR A 152 -17.07 5.60 -10.33
N SER A 153 -16.57 5.81 -11.54
CA SER A 153 -17.16 5.31 -12.78
C SER A 153 -16.23 4.46 -13.64
N VAL A 154 -14.90 4.60 -13.47
CA VAL A 154 -13.93 3.83 -14.25
C VAL A 154 -13.01 3.02 -13.36
N LEU A 155 -12.54 1.90 -13.92
CA LEU A 155 -11.66 0.93 -13.27
C LEU A 155 -10.53 0.53 -14.22
N GLY A 156 -9.35 0.33 -13.67
CA GLY A 156 -8.27 -0.39 -14.32
C GLY A 156 -7.47 -1.14 -13.28
N CYS A 157 -7.16 -2.41 -13.54
CA CYS A 157 -6.37 -3.23 -12.62
C CYS A 157 -5.09 -3.73 -13.29
N GLY A 158 -4.03 -3.88 -12.51
CA GLY A 158 -2.75 -4.44 -12.92
C GLY A 158 -2.27 -5.49 -11.94
N ARG A 159 -1.61 -6.51 -12.47
CA ARG A 159 -1.06 -7.61 -11.69
C ARG A 159 0.39 -7.84 -12.06
N ALA A 160 1.30 -7.76 -11.08
CA ALA A 160 2.68 -8.21 -11.19
C ALA A 160 2.84 -9.48 -10.35
N ALA A 161 3.27 -10.57 -10.96
CA ALA A 161 3.36 -11.85 -10.26
C ALA A 161 4.55 -12.70 -10.74
N GLY A 162 5.09 -13.51 -9.83
CA GLY A 162 6.21 -14.39 -10.11
C GLY A 162 7.01 -14.74 -8.86
N ARG A 163 8.07 -15.54 -9.05
CA ARG A 163 9.05 -15.78 -7.98
C ARG A 163 10.11 -14.67 -8.01
N PRO A 164 10.27 -13.92 -6.90
CA PRO A 164 11.36 -12.96 -6.81
C PRO A 164 12.71 -13.65 -6.89
N ALA A 165 13.73 -13.00 -7.45
CA ALA A 165 15.08 -13.54 -7.49
C ALA A 165 15.57 -13.86 -6.06
N GLY A 166 15.95 -15.12 -5.82
CA GLY A 166 16.36 -15.62 -4.51
C GLY A 166 15.21 -15.88 -3.51
N GLY A 167 13.95 -15.66 -3.91
CA GLY A 167 12.78 -15.99 -3.10
C GLY A 167 12.23 -17.38 -3.38
N GLU A 168 11.66 -18.02 -2.36
CA GLU A 168 11.06 -19.36 -2.48
C GLU A 168 9.55 -19.29 -2.79
N ALA A 169 8.89 -18.24 -2.35
CA ALA A 169 7.46 -18.04 -2.56
C ALA A 169 7.16 -17.36 -3.91
N TYR A 170 6.04 -17.74 -4.52
CA TYR A 170 5.44 -17.01 -5.62
C TYR A 170 4.66 -15.82 -5.06
N GLU A 171 4.99 -14.62 -5.49
CA GLU A 171 4.36 -13.39 -5.02
C GLU A 171 3.40 -12.85 -6.08
N THR A 172 2.28 -12.30 -5.62
CA THR A 172 1.29 -11.60 -6.45
C THR A 172 1.02 -10.22 -5.86
N HIS A 173 1.18 -9.19 -6.68
CA HIS A 173 0.82 -7.81 -6.36
C HIS A 173 -0.26 -7.35 -7.32
N ILE A 174 -1.43 -7.03 -6.79
CA ILE A 174 -2.55 -6.47 -7.56
C ILE A 174 -2.78 -5.04 -7.10
N VAL A 175 -2.89 -4.13 -8.06
CA VAL A 175 -3.32 -2.75 -7.83
C VAL A 175 -4.51 -2.47 -8.74
N CYS A 176 -5.60 -1.91 -8.18
CA CYS A 176 -6.69 -1.37 -8.96
C CYS A 176 -6.77 0.14 -8.78
N GLY A 177 -6.85 0.86 -9.90
CA GLY A 177 -7.04 2.30 -9.99
C GLY A 177 -8.51 2.64 -10.25
N TYR A 178 -9.02 3.64 -9.55
CA TYR A 178 -10.43 4.05 -9.56
C TYR A 178 -10.56 5.51 -9.97
N GLY A 179 -11.33 5.79 -10.98
CA GLY A 179 -11.58 7.16 -11.46
C GLY A 179 -13.08 7.52 -11.50
N PRO A 180 -13.46 8.72 -11.02
CA PRO A 180 -12.76 9.57 -10.06
C PRO A 180 -12.43 8.86 -8.74
N ALA A 181 -11.40 9.33 -8.04
CA ALA A 181 -10.99 8.77 -6.76
C ALA A 181 -12.14 8.79 -5.73
N GLY A 182 -12.30 7.68 -5.01
CA GLY A 182 -13.21 7.61 -3.87
C GLY A 182 -12.61 8.15 -2.58
N ASN A 183 -13.22 7.82 -1.47
CA ASN A 183 -12.76 8.14 -0.11
C ASN A 183 -12.58 9.65 0.16
N VAL A 184 -13.35 10.48 -0.51
CA VAL A 184 -13.33 11.94 -0.35
C VAL A 184 -13.98 12.31 0.98
N ILE A 185 -13.21 12.96 1.87
CA ILE A 185 -13.69 13.38 3.19
C ILE A 185 -14.97 14.24 3.07
N GLY A 186 -15.96 13.92 3.89
CA GLY A 186 -17.27 14.56 3.88
C GLY A 186 -18.25 14.05 2.82
N LYS A 187 -17.86 13.09 1.96
CA LYS A 187 -18.70 12.55 0.89
C LYS A 187 -19.16 11.10 1.13
N PHE A 188 -18.79 10.48 2.24
CA PHE A 188 -19.05 9.06 2.51
C PHE A 188 -20.55 8.73 2.50
N ARG A 189 -21.38 9.50 3.22
CA ARG A 189 -22.83 9.26 3.31
C ARG A 189 -23.54 9.25 1.94
N ALA A 190 -23.07 10.04 0.99
CA ALA A 190 -23.63 10.09 -0.36
C ALA A 190 -23.11 8.96 -1.27
N ASN A 191 -21.93 8.41 -0.96
CA ASN A 191 -21.23 7.50 -1.84
C ASN A 191 -21.18 6.04 -1.38
N VAL A 192 -21.34 5.79 -0.07
CA VAL A 192 -21.29 4.46 0.52
C VAL A 192 -22.68 4.13 1.05
N GLY A 193 -23.48 3.42 0.27
CA GLY A 193 -24.81 2.98 0.66
C GLY A 193 -24.75 1.70 1.50
N GLU A 194 -25.75 1.49 2.35
CA GLU A 194 -25.95 0.20 3.00
C GLU A 194 -26.28 -0.89 1.96
N PRO A 195 -26.02 -2.17 2.27
CA PRO A 195 -26.41 -3.26 1.38
C PRO A 195 -27.94 -3.25 1.14
N VAL A 196 -28.36 -3.38 -0.11
CA VAL A 196 -29.77 -3.53 -0.48
C VAL A 196 -30.10 -5.02 -0.58
N GLY A 197 -30.88 -5.54 0.37
CA GLY A 197 -31.39 -6.90 0.37
C GLY A 197 -30.33 -7.95 0.75
N ASP A 198 -30.20 -8.19 2.02
CA ASP A 198 -29.82 -9.51 2.56
C ASP A 198 -31.08 -10.29 2.86
#